data_52846161d46698207298eaea11e63b6d
#
_entry.id   52846161d46698207298eaea11e63b6d
#
_cell.length_a   1.000
_cell.length_b   1.000
_cell.length_c   1.000
_cell.angle_alpha   90.00
_cell.angle_beta   90.00
_cell.angle_gamma   90.00
#
_symmetry.space_group_name_H-M   'P 1'
#
loop_
_entity.id
_entity.type
_entity.pdbx_description
1 polymer ?
#
loop_
_entity_poly.entity_id
_entity_poly.type
_entity_poly.pdbx_seq_one_letter_code
_entity_poly.pdbx_strand_id
1 'polypeptide(L)'
;MLHWKPEHLHELATERDPSRLFDLAVHLAQDLGMEYVGLKLRIQIATQTPKLYLYSNYPNEWITRCQCDDFHKQDAAAQMSHHSTMPVLWSDELYREAPQFREAACLHGLRHGWTQSVHDLQHNESQLSVSRPCNPIVIQELYEKGASVLWLCQTLHAVIGEYHLSELCPPQPKMSERELEVLKWSAAGKTAADVACILSLSQSTVNFHIRSVITKTNAANKAGAIAIAALRGWI
;
A
#
# COMPACT_ATOMS: atom_id res chain seq x y z
N MET A 1 14.08 -16.53 16.68
CA MET A 1 13.17 -17.70 16.57
C MET A 1 11.87 -17.19 15.99
N LEU A 2 11.29 -17.92 15.03
CA LEU A 2 9.93 -17.62 14.57
C LEU A 2 8.97 -17.81 15.76
N HIS A 3 8.32 -16.76 16.20
CA HIS A 3 7.36 -16.80 17.31
C HIS A 3 6.05 -17.51 16.91
N TRP A 4 5.78 -17.66 15.61
CA TRP A 4 4.51 -18.19 15.10
C TRP A 4 4.62 -19.65 14.68
N LYS A 5 3.53 -20.39 14.87
CA LYS A 5 3.41 -21.77 14.44
C LYS A 5 3.21 -21.85 12.91
N PRO A 6 3.69 -22.93 12.26
CA PRO A 6 3.50 -23.14 10.81
C PRO A 6 2.02 -23.09 10.40
N GLU A 7 1.10 -23.52 11.25
CA GLU A 7 -0.34 -23.51 11.03
C GLU A 7 -0.88 -22.09 10.86
N HIS A 8 -0.46 -21.15 11.73
CA HIS A 8 -0.86 -19.73 11.63
C HIS A 8 -0.33 -19.09 10.35
N LEU A 9 0.88 -19.45 9.93
CA LEU A 9 1.46 -18.95 8.68
C LEU A 9 0.69 -19.48 7.45
N HIS A 10 0.26 -20.74 7.51
CA HIS A 10 -0.56 -21.32 6.46
C HIS A 10 -1.94 -20.67 6.38
N GLU A 11 -2.58 -20.45 7.52
CA GLU A 11 -3.87 -19.77 7.62
C GLU A 11 -3.80 -18.35 7.07
N LEU A 12 -2.78 -17.57 7.46
CA LEU A 12 -2.56 -16.23 6.95
C LEU A 12 -2.34 -16.21 5.41
N ALA A 13 -1.68 -17.23 4.87
CA ALA A 13 -1.42 -17.34 3.43
C ALA A 13 -2.66 -17.77 2.62
N THR A 14 -3.63 -18.46 3.24
CA THR A 14 -4.80 -19.04 2.58
C THR A 14 -6.10 -18.26 2.79
N GLU A 15 -6.21 -17.48 3.88
CA GLU A 15 -7.39 -16.63 4.14
C GLU A 15 -7.53 -15.56 3.05
N ARG A 16 -8.75 -15.31 2.62
CA ARG A 16 -9.09 -14.32 1.57
C ARG A 16 -10.12 -13.29 2.02
N ASP A 17 -10.78 -13.51 3.15
CA ASP A 17 -11.65 -12.51 3.74
C ASP A 17 -10.81 -11.44 4.46
N PRO A 18 -10.90 -10.14 4.06
CA PRO A 18 -10.07 -9.08 4.63
C PRO A 18 -10.21 -8.93 6.15
N SER A 19 -11.43 -9.09 6.69
CA SER A 19 -11.68 -8.91 8.11
C SER A 19 -11.07 -10.04 8.92
N ARG A 20 -11.27 -11.29 8.49
CA ARG A 20 -10.67 -12.47 9.13
C ARG A 20 -9.15 -12.46 9.06
N LEU A 21 -8.61 -12.07 7.90
CA LEU A 21 -7.17 -11.93 7.71
C LEU A 21 -6.59 -10.88 8.66
N PHE A 22 -7.27 -9.75 8.82
CA PHE A 22 -6.85 -8.72 9.75
C PHE A 22 -6.92 -9.20 11.21
N ASP A 23 -7.99 -9.89 11.60
CA ASP A 23 -8.12 -10.47 12.96
C ASP A 23 -7.00 -11.46 13.25
N LEU A 24 -6.63 -12.31 12.29
CA LEU A 24 -5.49 -13.21 12.42
C LEU A 24 -4.18 -12.45 12.57
N ALA A 25 -3.98 -11.37 11.81
CA ALA A 25 -2.80 -10.53 11.94
C ALA A 25 -2.73 -9.85 13.32
N VAL A 26 -3.87 -9.45 13.89
CA VAL A 26 -3.94 -8.93 15.27
C VAL A 26 -3.47 -9.98 16.27
N HIS A 27 -3.94 -11.23 16.17
CA HIS A 27 -3.50 -12.31 17.04
C HIS A 27 -1.99 -12.57 16.94
N LEU A 28 -1.47 -12.60 15.71
CA LEU A 28 -0.03 -12.80 15.47
C LEU A 28 0.83 -11.64 16.01
N ALA A 29 0.32 -10.41 15.95
CA ALA A 29 0.99 -9.26 16.55
C ALA A 29 0.95 -9.32 18.10
N GLN A 30 -0.15 -9.82 18.69
CA GLN A 30 -0.27 -10.05 20.12
C GLN A 30 0.73 -11.11 20.61
N ASP A 31 0.99 -12.16 19.84
CA ASP A 31 2.08 -13.13 20.14
C ASP A 31 3.46 -12.46 20.17
N LEU A 32 3.65 -11.36 19.41
CA LEU A 32 4.85 -10.54 19.45
C LEU A 32 4.83 -9.52 20.63
N GLY A 33 3.79 -9.49 21.45
CA GLY A 33 3.64 -8.56 22.56
C GLY A 33 3.17 -7.15 22.14
N MET A 34 2.46 -7.05 20.99
CA MET A 34 1.81 -5.82 20.53
C MET A 34 0.31 -5.92 20.73
N GLU A 35 -0.28 -5.03 21.50
CA GLU A 35 -1.71 -5.08 21.85
C GLU A 35 -2.58 -4.49 20.76
N TYR A 36 -2.09 -3.43 20.13
CA TYR A 36 -2.83 -2.67 19.12
C TYR A 36 -2.18 -2.78 17.76
N VAL A 37 -3.03 -2.97 16.75
CA VAL A 37 -2.66 -3.07 15.35
C VAL A 37 -3.56 -2.14 14.55
N GLY A 38 -2.97 -1.38 13.63
CA GLY A 38 -3.70 -0.58 12.66
C GLY A 38 -3.10 -0.74 11.28
N LEU A 39 -3.93 -1.06 10.31
CA LEU A 39 -3.56 -1.12 8.90
C LEU A 39 -4.26 0.02 8.16
N LYS A 40 -3.47 0.85 7.50
CA LYS A 40 -3.94 1.85 6.55
C LYS A 40 -3.50 1.40 5.16
N LEU A 41 -4.47 1.13 4.30
CA LEU A 41 -4.24 0.75 2.90
C LEU A 41 -4.69 1.88 2.00
N ARG A 42 -3.80 2.36 1.14
CA ARG A 42 -4.03 3.38 0.12
C ARG A 42 -3.95 2.75 -1.25
N ILE A 43 -5.08 2.70 -1.97
CA ILE A 43 -5.15 2.16 -3.32
C ILE A 43 -5.18 3.28 -4.33
N GLN A 44 -4.21 3.26 -5.25
CA GLN A 44 -4.09 4.21 -6.33
C GLN A 44 -5.04 3.84 -7.46
N ILE A 45 -5.92 4.78 -7.84
CA ILE A 45 -6.79 4.66 -9.00
C ILE A 45 -6.31 5.64 -10.06
N ALA A 46 -6.02 5.16 -11.25
CA ALA A 46 -5.27 5.85 -12.30
C ALA A 46 -5.73 7.29 -12.63
N THR A 47 -7.01 7.62 -12.46
CA THR A 47 -7.57 8.94 -12.81
C THR A 47 -8.40 9.55 -11.69
N GLN A 48 -8.31 9.01 -10.50
CA GLN A 48 -9.12 9.43 -9.34
C GLN A 48 -8.23 9.65 -8.12
N THR A 49 -8.79 10.28 -7.09
CA THR A 49 -8.15 10.33 -5.78
C THR A 49 -7.98 8.92 -5.21
N PRO A 50 -6.84 8.61 -4.60
CA PRO A 50 -6.62 7.31 -3.97
C PRO A 50 -7.71 6.97 -2.95
N LYS A 51 -8.13 5.73 -2.90
CA LYS A 51 -9.03 5.24 -1.85
C LYS A 51 -8.24 4.77 -0.65
N LEU A 52 -8.74 5.10 0.53
CA LEU A 52 -8.17 4.71 1.82
C LEU A 52 -9.09 3.70 2.50
N TYR A 53 -8.48 2.61 2.97
CA TYR A 53 -9.12 1.59 3.80
C TYR A 53 -8.37 1.51 5.12
N LEU A 54 -9.13 1.42 6.21
CA LEU A 54 -8.59 1.40 7.57
C LEU A 54 -9.13 0.17 8.28
N TYR A 55 -8.23 -0.61 8.84
CA TYR A 55 -8.53 -1.73 9.72
C TYR A 55 -7.79 -1.51 11.03
N SER A 56 -8.44 -1.67 12.16
CA SER A 56 -7.75 -1.56 13.44
C SER A 56 -8.53 -2.23 14.55
N ASN A 57 -7.81 -2.67 15.60
CA ASN A 57 -8.38 -3.06 16.87
C ASN A 57 -8.22 -1.94 17.93
N TYR A 58 -8.05 -0.70 17.49
CA TYR A 58 -7.93 0.46 18.35
C TYR A 58 -9.21 0.75 19.15
N PRO A 59 -9.11 1.40 20.32
CA PRO A 59 -10.29 1.84 21.06
C PRO A 59 -11.22 2.71 20.20
N ASN A 60 -12.53 2.47 20.30
CA ASN A 60 -13.51 3.22 19.50
C ASN A 60 -13.45 4.74 19.69
N GLU A 61 -13.13 5.18 20.91
CA GLU A 61 -12.94 6.60 21.23
C GLU A 61 -11.79 7.22 20.43
N TRP A 62 -10.68 6.47 20.26
CA TRP A 62 -9.57 6.91 19.39
C TRP A 62 -9.97 6.98 17.92
N ILE A 63 -10.66 5.94 17.43
CA ILE A 63 -11.13 5.90 16.03
C ILE A 63 -12.03 7.11 15.75
N THR A 64 -12.99 7.38 16.62
CA THR A 64 -13.90 8.53 16.51
C THR A 64 -13.13 9.85 16.50
N ARG A 65 -12.17 10.01 17.41
CA ARG A 65 -11.33 11.22 17.48
C ARG A 65 -10.52 11.43 16.20
N CYS A 66 -9.96 10.37 15.62
CA CYS A 66 -9.20 10.45 14.38
C CYS A 66 -10.05 10.86 13.16
N GLN A 67 -11.34 10.57 13.18
CA GLN A 67 -12.28 10.96 12.14
C GLN A 67 -12.72 12.43 12.25
N CYS A 68 -12.60 13.04 13.44
CA CYS A 68 -12.93 14.43 13.67
C CYS A 68 -11.76 15.33 13.23
N ASP A 69 -12.08 16.41 12.52
CA ASP A 69 -11.16 17.51 12.15
C ASP A 69 -9.86 17.06 11.46
N ASP A 70 -9.90 15.94 10.73
CA ASP A 70 -8.70 15.41 10.05
C ASP A 70 -7.51 15.15 11.02
N PHE A 71 -7.79 14.84 12.27
CA PHE A 71 -6.80 14.67 13.33
C PHE A 71 -5.73 13.61 12.96
N HIS A 72 -6.13 12.59 12.20
CA HIS A 72 -5.22 11.57 11.66
C HIS A 72 -4.13 12.14 10.73
N LYS A 73 -4.32 13.34 10.15
CA LYS A 73 -3.31 13.99 9.31
C LYS A 73 -2.10 14.47 10.11
N GLN A 74 -2.20 14.56 11.43
CA GLN A 74 -1.12 14.95 12.34
C GLN A 74 -0.22 13.77 12.71
N ASP A 75 -0.52 12.55 12.25
CA ASP A 75 0.30 11.37 12.53
C ASP A 75 1.65 11.44 11.79
N ALA A 76 2.68 11.88 12.51
CA ALA A 76 4.04 12.00 11.98
C ALA A 76 4.63 10.65 11.54
N ALA A 77 4.27 9.54 12.22
CA ALA A 77 4.72 8.21 11.82
C ALA A 77 4.12 7.80 10.47
N ALA A 78 2.83 8.06 10.27
CA ALA A 78 2.18 7.78 9.00
C ALA A 78 2.72 8.66 7.85
N GLN A 79 3.02 9.94 8.12
CA GLN A 79 3.63 10.82 7.14
C GLN A 79 5.05 10.36 6.74
N MET A 80 5.88 10.01 7.73
CA MET A 80 7.25 9.55 7.48
C MET A 80 7.26 8.21 6.74
N SER A 81 6.37 7.28 7.11
CA SER A 81 6.25 5.97 6.48
C SER A 81 5.79 6.04 5.03
N HIS A 82 5.08 7.09 4.64
CA HIS A 82 4.65 7.30 3.26
C HIS A 82 5.83 7.41 2.28
N HIS A 83 6.98 7.86 2.74
CA HIS A 83 8.19 8.07 1.95
C HIS A 83 9.31 7.07 2.25
N SER A 84 9.04 6.04 3.05
CA SER A 84 10.05 5.08 3.49
C SER A 84 9.48 3.68 3.60
N THR A 85 10.30 2.68 3.30
CA THR A 85 10.02 1.26 3.59
C THR A 85 10.69 0.78 4.89
N MET A 86 11.47 1.67 5.53
CA MET A 86 12.07 1.36 6.83
C MET A 86 11.06 1.53 7.96
N PRO A 87 11.14 0.71 9.02
CA PRO A 87 10.26 0.86 10.17
C PRO A 87 10.49 2.20 10.86
N VAL A 88 9.40 2.91 11.15
CA VAL A 88 9.41 4.20 11.84
C VAL A 88 9.05 3.99 13.31
N LEU A 89 10.05 4.02 14.19
CA LEU A 89 9.85 3.90 15.63
C LEU A 89 9.18 5.16 16.19
N TRP A 90 8.14 5.00 17.00
CA TRP A 90 7.44 6.11 17.62
C TRP A 90 8.25 6.68 18.78
N SER A 91 8.65 7.92 18.66
CA SER A 91 9.40 8.66 19.67
C SER A 91 8.82 10.05 19.88
N ASP A 92 9.10 10.66 21.02
CA ASP A 92 8.63 12.03 21.27
C ASP A 92 9.31 13.04 20.34
N GLU A 93 10.52 12.73 19.88
CA GLU A 93 11.21 13.50 18.84
C GLU A 93 10.45 13.50 17.51
N LEU A 94 9.95 12.33 17.08
CA LEU A 94 9.15 12.19 15.86
C LEU A 94 7.88 13.06 15.90
N TYR A 95 7.25 13.15 17.07
CA TYR A 95 6.00 13.90 17.28
C TYR A 95 6.21 15.30 17.83
N ARG A 96 7.43 15.87 17.73
CA ARG A 96 7.74 17.21 18.25
C ARG A 96 6.79 18.28 17.71
N GLU A 97 6.42 18.20 16.44
CA GLU A 97 5.53 19.16 15.77
C GLU A 97 4.03 18.82 15.96
N ALA A 98 3.73 17.64 16.51
CA ALA A 98 2.35 17.18 16.76
C ALA A 98 2.17 16.65 18.18
N PRO A 99 2.54 17.41 19.24
CA PRO A 99 2.51 16.93 20.61
C PRO A 99 1.09 16.58 21.08
N GLN A 100 0.07 17.29 20.62
CA GLN A 100 -1.32 17.02 20.96
C GLN A 100 -1.81 15.68 20.41
N PHE A 101 -1.38 15.32 19.20
CA PHE A 101 -1.65 14.01 18.62
C PHE A 101 -0.98 12.90 19.45
N ARG A 102 0.29 13.09 19.79
CA ARG A 102 1.07 12.17 20.62
C ARG A 102 0.45 11.92 21.99
N GLU A 103 0.09 13.00 22.68
CA GLU A 103 -0.56 12.92 23.99
C GLU A 103 -1.89 12.17 23.92
N ALA A 104 -2.72 12.51 22.94
CA ALA A 104 -4.00 11.85 22.73
C ALA A 104 -3.84 10.35 22.40
N ALA A 105 -2.89 9.97 21.54
CA ALA A 105 -2.60 8.58 21.25
C ALA A 105 -2.18 7.80 22.50
N CYS A 106 -1.31 8.42 23.34
CA CYS A 106 -0.88 7.83 24.61
C CYS A 106 -2.03 7.61 25.59
N LEU A 107 -3.00 8.52 25.67
CA LEU A 107 -4.18 8.38 26.53
C LEU A 107 -5.05 7.18 26.14
N HIS A 108 -5.06 6.81 24.86
CA HIS A 108 -5.78 5.64 24.36
C HIS A 108 -4.92 4.36 24.27
N GLY A 109 -3.75 4.35 24.91
CA GLY A 109 -2.87 3.17 24.97
C GLY A 109 -1.93 3.00 23.78
N LEU A 110 -1.99 3.86 22.78
CA LEU A 110 -1.12 3.83 21.59
C LEU A 110 0.20 4.57 21.89
N ARG A 111 0.98 4.00 22.82
CA ARG A 111 2.12 4.72 23.41
C ARG A 111 3.46 4.31 22.81
N HIS A 112 3.73 3.02 22.76
CA HIS A 112 5.01 2.47 22.32
C HIS A 112 4.80 1.57 21.12
N GLY A 113 5.37 1.90 20.00
CA GLY A 113 5.12 1.18 18.76
C GLY A 113 6.01 1.63 17.62
N TRP A 114 5.78 1.05 16.48
CA TRP A 114 6.36 1.50 15.19
C TRP A 114 5.38 1.29 14.06
N THR A 115 5.63 1.97 12.97
CA THR A 115 4.89 1.83 11.71
C THR A 115 5.81 1.24 10.66
N GLN A 116 5.35 0.18 9.99
CA GLN A 116 6.00 -0.45 8.85
C GLN A 116 5.20 -0.19 7.59
N SER A 117 5.85 0.27 6.51
CA SER A 117 5.19 0.47 5.23
C SER A 117 5.66 -0.51 4.17
N VAL A 118 4.79 -0.74 3.21
CA VAL A 118 5.00 -1.51 1.98
C VAL A 118 4.40 -0.75 0.82
N HIS A 119 5.11 -0.72 -0.30
CA HIS A 119 4.68 -0.10 -1.55
C HIS A 119 4.78 -1.13 -2.67
N ASP A 120 3.83 -1.12 -3.60
CA ASP A 120 3.87 -1.95 -4.79
C ASP A 120 4.21 -1.14 -6.06
N LEU A 121 4.35 -1.84 -7.17
CA LEU A 121 4.65 -1.23 -8.47
C LEU A 121 3.49 -0.41 -9.04
N GLN A 122 2.27 -0.58 -8.53
CA GLN A 122 1.08 0.17 -8.90
C GLN A 122 0.89 1.42 -8.03
N HIS A 123 1.87 1.74 -7.18
CA HIS A 123 1.83 2.85 -6.22
C HIS A 123 0.76 2.71 -5.14
N ASN A 124 0.29 1.48 -4.89
CA ASN A 124 -0.48 1.21 -3.69
C ASN A 124 0.45 1.17 -2.48
N GLU A 125 -0.07 1.53 -1.34
CA GLU A 125 0.68 1.61 -0.09
C GLU A 125 -0.10 0.98 1.05
N SER A 126 0.58 0.21 1.88
CA SER A 126 0.09 -0.23 3.17
C SER A 126 1.01 0.25 4.27
N GLN A 127 0.43 0.75 5.34
CA GLN A 127 1.11 1.12 6.59
C GLN A 127 0.52 0.26 7.71
N LEU A 128 1.34 -0.62 8.27
CA LEU A 128 0.98 -1.43 9.43
C LEU A 128 1.63 -0.83 10.67
N SER A 129 0.82 -0.34 11.58
CA SER A 129 1.24 0.16 12.87
C SER A 129 0.98 -0.89 13.93
N VAL A 130 1.97 -1.19 14.75
CA VAL A 130 1.86 -2.07 15.92
C VAL A 130 2.28 -1.32 17.17
N SER A 131 1.52 -1.48 18.26
CA SER A 131 1.81 -0.73 19.48
C SER A 131 1.30 -1.41 20.76
N ARG A 132 1.76 -0.88 21.89
CA ARG A 132 1.36 -1.30 23.25
C ARG A 132 1.37 -0.11 24.22
N PRO A 133 0.56 -0.15 25.29
CA PRO A 133 0.49 0.94 26.27
C PRO A 133 1.69 1.02 27.22
N CYS A 134 2.29 -0.13 27.52
CA CYS A 134 3.38 -0.26 28.47
C CYS A 134 4.63 -0.84 27.83
N ASN A 135 5.77 -0.68 28.50
CA ASN A 135 7.08 -1.20 28.09
C ASN A 135 7.59 -0.58 26.78
N PRO A 136 8.47 0.42 26.86
CA PRO A 136 9.07 1.06 25.67
C PRO A 136 9.70 0.04 24.72
N ILE A 137 9.59 0.30 23.43
CA ILE A 137 10.25 -0.50 22.38
C ILE A 137 11.72 -0.09 22.35
N VAL A 138 12.61 -1.04 22.62
CA VAL A 138 14.05 -0.82 22.44
C VAL A 138 14.46 -1.22 21.02
N ILE A 139 15.55 -0.63 20.53
CA ILE A 139 16.01 -0.86 19.16
C ILE A 139 16.30 -2.33 18.88
N GLN A 140 16.80 -3.08 19.86
CA GLN A 140 17.04 -4.51 19.74
C GLN A 140 15.73 -5.28 19.48
N GLU A 141 14.66 -4.95 20.22
CA GLU A 141 13.33 -5.57 20.01
C GLU A 141 12.77 -5.28 18.62
N LEU A 142 12.98 -4.05 18.13
CA LEU A 142 12.60 -3.70 16.74
C LEU A 142 13.31 -4.59 15.72
N TYR A 143 14.62 -4.85 15.89
CA TYR A 143 15.36 -5.76 14.99
C TYR A 143 14.89 -7.21 15.11
N GLU A 144 14.57 -7.67 16.30
CA GLU A 144 14.12 -9.05 16.52
C GLU A 144 12.73 -9.32 15.94
N LYS A 145 11.81 -8.35 16.00
CA LYS A 145 10.40 -8.50 15.61
C LYS A 145 10.06 -7.85 14.27
N GLY A 146 10.89 -6.92 13.81
CA GLY A 146 10.62 -6.11 12.62
C GLY A 146 10.40 -6.93 11.36
N ALA A 147 11.16 -8.01 11.15
CA ALA A 147 10.98 -8.91 10.01
C ALA A 147 9.60 -9.58 10.03
N SER A 148 9.09 -9.96 11.21
CA SER A 148 7.77 -10.56 11.37
C SER A 148 6.67 -9.54 11.04
N VAL A 149 6.78 -8.30 11.54
CA VAL A 149 5.80 -7.24 11.25
C VAL A 149 5.86 -6.82 9.78
N LEU A 150 7.04 -6.76 9.17
CA LEU A 150 7.18 -6.53 7.73
C LEU A 150 6.47 -7.62 6.93
N TRP A 151 6.65 -8.89 7.31
CA TRP A 151 5.99 -10.01 6.64
C TRP A 151 4.47 -9.95 6.78
N LEU A 152 3.94 -9.59 7.97
CA LEU A 152 2.51 -9.32 8.16
C LEU A 152 2.03 -8.19 7.25
N CYS A 153 2.75 -7.06 7.24
CA CYS A 153 2.40 -5.92 6.39
C CYS A 153 2.35 -6.31 4.91
N GLN A 154 3.34 -7.07 4.44
CA GLN A 154 3.43 -7.56 3.07
C GLN A 154 2.26 -8.47 2.71
N THR A 155 1.89 -9.40 3.60
CA THR A 155 0.79 -10.34 3.36
C THR A 155 -0.56 -9.62 3.35
N LEU A 156 -0.79 -8.74 4.32
CA LEU A 156 -2.00 -7.91 4.36
C LEU A 156 -2.11 -7.00 3.13
N HIS A 157 -0.99 -6.40 2.72
CA HIS A 157 -0.93 -5.58 1.50
C HIS A 157 -1.34 -6.37 0.26
N ALA A 158 -0.78 -7.56 0.08
CA ALA A 158 -1.05 -8.39 -1.08
C ALA A 158 -2.52 -8.85 -1.13
N VAL A 159 -3.03 -9.42 -0.04
CA VAL A 159 -4.36 -10.06 -0.03
C VAL A 159 -5.48 -9.02 0.06
N ILE A 160 -5.41 -8.08 1.00
CA ILE A 160 -6.44 -7.04 1.18
C ILE A 160 -6.40 -6.05 0.01
N GLY A 161 -5.19 -5.75 -0.50
CA GLY A 161 -5.01 -4.91 -1.67
C GLY A 161 -5.66 -5.51 -2.92
N GLU A 162 -5.43 -6.80 -3.19
CA GLU A 162 -6.05 -7.50 -4.31
C GLU A 162 -7.58 -7.54 -4.19
N TYR A 163 -8.10 -7.81 -2.99
CA TYR A 163 -9.54 -7.80 -2.73
C TYR A 163 -10.16 -6.46 -3.12
N HIS A 164 -9.67 -5.34 -2.57
CA HIS A 164 -10.22 -4.02 -2.87
C HIS A 164 -9.95 -3.56 -4.29
N LEU A 165 -8.81 -3.92 -4.90
CA LEU A 165 -8.56 -3.67 -6.31
C LEU A 165 -9.58 -4.36 -7.20
N SER A 166 -9.96 -5.60 -6.88
CA SER A 166 -10.97 -6.36 -7.63
C SER A 166 -12.37 -5.74 -7.57
N GLU A 167 -12.72 -5.12 -6.42
CA GLU A 167 -13.97 -4.38 -6.26
C GLU A 167 -13.98 -3.05 -7.02
N LEU A 168 -12.84 -2.36 -7.05
CA LEU A 168 -12.72 -1.02 -7.63
C LEU A 168 -12.49 -1.03 -9.13
N CYS A 169 -11.82 -2.04 -9.64
CA CYS A 169 -11.39 -2.12 -11.02
C CYS A 169 -11.98 -3.39 -11.67
N PRO A 170 -12.92 -3.26 -12.63
CA PRO A 170 -13.35 -4.41 -13.40
C PRO A 170 -12.16 -5.05 -14.11
N PRO A 171 -12.24 -6.36 -14.45
CA PRO A 171 -11.18 -7.07 -15.14
C PRO A 171 -10.72 -6.29 -16.36
N GLN A 172 -9.44 -5.92 -16.38
CA GLN A 172 -8.89 -5.12 -17.47
C GLN A 172 -8.60 -6.01 -18.69
N PRO A 173 -8.87 -5.53 -19.91
CA PRO A 173 -8.46 -6.26 -21.12
C PRO A 173 -6.94 -6.42 -21.11
N LYS A 174 -6.49 -7.65 -21.35
CA LYS A 174 -5.05 -7.95 -21.45
C LYS A 174 -4.43 -7.17 -22.61
N MET A 175 -3.31 -6.52 -22.35
CA MET A 175 -2.48 -5.92 -23.37
C MET A 175 -1.73 -7.03 -24.12
N SER A 176 -1.67 -6.94 -25.45
CA SER A 176 -0.79 -7.79 -26.23
C SER A 176 0.68 -7.31 -26.08
N GLU A 177 1.64 -8.19 -26.32
CA GLU A 177 3.06 -7.85 -26.31
C GLU A 177 3.36 -6.69 -27.27
N ARG A 178 2.75 -6.68 -28.47
CA ARG A 178 2.91 -5.61 -29.46
C ARG A 178 2.34 -4.28 -29.01
N GLU A 179 1.22 -4.28 -28.32
CA GLU A 179 0.66 -3.06 -27.72
C GLU A 179 1.59 -2.48 -26.65
N LEU A 180 2.18 -3.35 -25.81
CA LEU A 180 3.16 -2.92 -24.80
C LEU A 180 4.45 -2.40 -25.43
N GLU A 181 4.99 -3.04 -26.46
CA GLU A 181 6.17 -2.56 -27.18
C GLU A 181 5.94 -1.17 -27.80
N VAL A 182 4.83 -1.00 -28.51
CA VAL A 182 4.47 0.30 -29.12
C VAL A 182 4.30 1.37 -28.03
N LEU A 183 3.71 0.99 -26.90
CA LEU A 183 3.49 1.92 -25.80
C LEU A 183 4.81 2.33 -25.10
N LYS A 184 5.73 1.40 -24.89
CA LYS A 184 7.08 1.67 -24.34
C LYS A 184 7.85 2.66 -25.16
N TRP A 185 7.93 2.46 -26.47
CA TRP A 185 8.59 3.40 -27.38
C TRP A 185 7.90 4.76 -27.42
N SER A 186 6.56 4.75 -27.34
CA SER A 186 5.78 5.99 -27.24
C SER A 186 6.04 6.74 -25.93
N ALA A 187 6.21 6.05 -24.82
CA ALA A 187 6.58 6.63 -23.53
C ALA A 187 8.00 7.20 -23.56
N ALA A 188 8.90 6.58 -24.33
CA ALA A 188 10.24 7.10 -24.59
C ALA A 188 10.28 8.31 -25.57
N GLY A 189 9.11 8.88 -25.93
CA GLY A 189 9.01 10.07 -26.76
C GLY A 189 9.11 9.83 -28.27
N LYS A 190 9.11 8.57 -28.74
CA LYS A 190 9.20 8.26 -30.17
C LYS A 190 7.89 8.57 -30.88
N THR A 191 8.01 9.09 -32.13
CA THR A 191 6.85 9.29 -33.02
C THR A 191 6.35 7.95 -33.56
N ALA A 192 5.13 7.93 -34.13
CA ALA A 192 4.60 6.72 -34.76
C ALA A 192 5.45 6.25 -35.96
N ALA A 193 6.11 7.18 -36.63
CA ALA A 193 7.05 6.85 -37.74
C ALA A 193 8.33 6.20 -37.17
N ASP A 194 8.91 6.74 -36.11
CA ASP A 194 10.08 6.15 -35.45
C ASP A 194 9.80 4.75 -34.94
N VAL A 195 8.64 4.57 -34.25
CA VAL A 195 8.22 3.27 -33.73
C VAL A 195 8.00 2.26 -34.87
N ALA A 196 7.45 2.69 -35.98
CA ALA A 196 7.28 1.87 -37.18
C ALA A 196 8.64 1.35 -37.70
N CYS A 197 9.65 2.23 -37.77
CA CYS A 197 11.01 1.84 -38.14
C CYS A 197 11.63 0.88 -37.13
N ILE A 198 11.54 1.17 -35.82
CA ILE A 198 12.14 0.36 -34.75
C ILE A 198 11.55 -1.06 -34.71
N LEU A 199 10.23 -1.17 -34.84
CA LEU A 199 9.53 -2.45 -34.71
C LEU A 199 9.31 -3.17 -36.08
N SER A 200 9.81 -2.61 -37.16
CA SER A 200 9.59 -3.12 -38.52
C SER A 200 8.09 -3.28 -38.88
N LEU A 201 7.30 -2.27 -38.53
CA LEU A 201 5.86 -2.19 -38.79
C LEU A 201 5.54 -1.05 -39.76
N SER A 202 4.30 -1.03 -40.25
CA SER A 202 3.78 0.18 -40.91
C SER A 202 3.34 1.21 -39.87
N GLN A 203 3.42 2.50 -40.18
CA GLN A 203 2.92 3.57 -39.33
C GLN A 203 1.42 3.41 -39.02
N SER A 204 0.65 2.88 -39.97
CA SER A 204 -0.78 2.57 -39.77
C SER A 204 -1.00 1.48 -38.74
N THR A 205 -0.14 0.44 -38.72
CA THR A 205 -0.16 -0.63 -37.71
C THR A 205 0.19 -0.07 -36.30
N VAL A 206 1.18 0.80 -36.21
CA VAL A 206 1.53 1.46 -34.95
C VAL A 206 0.35 2.29 -34.43
N ASN A 207 -0.28 3.09 -35.30
CA ASN A 207 -1.46 3.88 -34.94
C ASN A 207 -2.66 3.00 -34.53
N PHE A 208 -2.82 1.84 -35.18
CA PHE A 208 -3.84 0.85 -34.76
C PHE A 208 -3.58 0.37 -33.32
N HIS A 209 -2.36 -0.03 -32.99
CA HIS A 209 -2.01 -0.44 -31.62
C HIS A 209 -2.21 0.68 -30.61
N ILE A 210 -1.83 1.92 -30.94
CA ILE A 210 -2.07 3.09 -30.06
C ILE A 210 -3.56 3.27 -29.78
N ARG A 211 -4.41 3.20 -30.81
CA ARG A 211 -5.87 3.31 -30.64
C ARG A 211 -6.42 2.16 -29.79
N SER A 212 -5.96 0.94 -30.01
CA SER A 212 -6.34 -0.22 -29.20
C SER A 212 -6.01 -0.01 -27.73
N VAL A 213 -4.79 0.47 -27.44
CA VAL A 213 -4.37 0.78 -26.04
C VAL A 213 -5.24 1.88 -25.43
N ILE A 214 -5.52 2.97 -26.15
CA ILE A 214 -6.39 4.04 -25.69
C ILE A 214 -7.78 3.48 -25.32
N THR A 215 -8.36 2.65 -26.19
CA THR A 215 -9.65 2.00 -25.90
C THR A 215 -9.59 1.07 -24.69
N LYS A 216 -8.57 0.21 -24.60
CA LYS A 216 -8.37 -0.73 -23.50
C LYS A 216 -8.13 -0.05 -22.15
N THR A 217 -7.45 1.09 -22.14
CA THR A 217 -7.19 1.89 -20.93
C THR A 217 -8.32 2.84 -20.58
N ASN A 218 -9.30 3.00 -21.47
CA ASN A 218 -10.32 4.04 -21.38
C ASN A 218 -9.72 5.45 -21.22
N ALA A 219 -8.57 5.69 -21.85
CA ALA A 219 -7.88 6.97 -21.80
C ALA A 219 -8.46 7.95 -22.84
N ALA A 220 -8.37 9.25 -22.55
CA ALA A 220 -8.81 10.29 -23.50
C ALA A 220 -7.88 10.42 -24.72
N ASN A 221 -6.60 10.08 -24.56
CA ASN A 221 -5.58 10.21 -25.61
C ASN A 221 -4.35 9.34 -25.31
N LYS A 222 -3.35 9.37 -26.22
CA LYS A 222 -2.09 8.63 -26.09
C LYS A 222 -1.33 8.95 -24.79
N ALA A 223 -1.25 10.22 -24.39
CA ALA A 223 -0.56 10.62 -23.19
C ALA A 223 -1.23 10.05 -21.93
N GLY A 224 -2.55 10.11 -21.87
CA GLY A 224 -3.34 9.47 -20.81
C GLY A 224 -3.14 7.96 -20.76
N ALA A 225 -3.11 7.29 -21.91
CA ALA A 225 -2.85 5.85 -21.98
C ALA A 225 -1.45 5.47 -21.46
N ILE A 226 -0.42 6.27 -21.76
CA ILE A 226 0.95 6.12 -21.24
C ILE A 226 0.95 6.28 -19.72
N ALA A 227 0.32 7.34 -19.20
CA ALA A 227 0.24 7.59 -17.76
C ALA A 227 -0.43 6.43 -17.00
N ILE A 228 -1.55 5.92 -17.53
CA ILE A 228 -2.26 4.78 -16.95
C ILE A 228 -1.39 3.52 -16.98
N ALA A 229 -0.67 3.28 -18.08
CA ALA A 229 0.19 2.11 -18.20
C ALA A 229 1.40 2.16 -17.24
N ALA A 230 1.99 3.33 -17.04
CA ALA A 230 3.05 3.53 -16.06
C ALA A 230 2.55 3.30 -14.63
N LEU A 231 1.39 3.87 -14.25
CA LEU A 231 0.76 3.66 -12.95
C LEU A 231 0.40 2.20 -12.67
N ARG A 232 0.20 1.40 -13.72
CA ARG A 232 -0.09 -0.04 -13.61
C ARG A 232 1.14 -0.94 -13.70
N GLY A 233 2.32 -0.37 -13.85
CA GLY A 233 3.57 -1.12 -14.00
C GLY A 233 3.63 -1.95 -15.30
N TRP A 234 2.93 -1.58 -16.35
CA TRP A 234 2.99 -2.27 -17.64
C TRP A 234 4.19 -1.81 -18.49
N ILE A 235 4.66 -0.59 -18.21
CA ILE A 235 5.82 0.01 -18.89
C ILE A 235 6.71 0.75 -17.91
#